data_2eab9ff8801e5fb676297614aa1e6cce
#
_entry.id   2eab9ff8801e5fb676297614aa1e6cce
#
_cell.length_a   1.000
_cell.length_b   1.000
_cell.length_c   1.000
_cell.angle_alpha   90.00
_cell.angle_beta   90.00
_cell.angle_gamma   90.00
#
_symmetry.space_group_name_H-M   'P 1'
#
loop_
_entity.id
_entity.type
_entity.pdbx_description
1 polymer ?
#
loop_
_entity_poly.entity_id
_entity_poly.type
_entity_poly.pdbx_seq_one_letter_code
_entity_poly.pdbx_strand_id
1 'polypeptide(L)'
;CGRGPEGRQMAAEFERRLAVVEKKTKDLPRPRVLGVLDRTFGNGKLADVYVVGDDSYLDTMIQLAGGQNAYQQRGIRYPTVSTEGLLSLNPDVIVDLVPKTGLEQLSRDKLVADWNQLHQVAAVRNRRVLAFDQTYACVPGPRFLQFVEALARALHPEVDWDDSKAP
;
A
#
# COMPACT_ATOMS: atom_id res chain seq x y z
N CYS A 1 -28.62 -5.26 18.75
CA CYS A 1 -27.26 -5.22 19.30
C CYS A 1 -27.02 -3.85 19.94
N GLY A 2 -27.11 -3.74 21.29
CA GLY A 2 -27.18 -2.50 22.06
C GLY A 2 -25.91 -1.64 22.21
N ARG A 3 -25.01 -1.58 21.19
CA ARG A 3 -23.74 -0.83 21.24
C ARG A 3 -23.70 0.47 20.42
N GLY A 4 -24.82 1.17 20.31
CA GLY A 4 -24.94 2.40 19.55
C GLY A 4 -23.95 3.53 19.95
N PRO A 5 -23.74 3.82 21.25
CA PRO A 5 -22.81 4.86 21.69
C PRO A 5 -21.35 4.52 21.39
N GLU A 6 -20.93 3.28 21.68
CA GLU A 6 -19.56 2.81 21.41
C GLU A 6 -19.24 2.80 19.90
N GLY A 7 -20.21 2.39 19.07
CA GLY A 7 -20.07 2.42 17.61
C GLY A 7 -19.91 3.83 17.06
N ARG A 8 -20.64 4.81 17.60
CA ARG A 8 -20.48 6.22 17.21
C ARG A 8 -19.13 6.79 17.62
N GLN A 9 -18.64 6.44 18.81
CA GLN A 9 -17.33 6.86 19.29
C GLN A 9 -16.21 6.28 18.41
N MET A 10 -16.31 4.98 18.02
CA MET A 10 -15.34 4.36 17.10
C MET A 10 -15.37 5.03 15.72
N ALA A 11 -16.55 5.34 15.19
CA ALA A 11 -16.68 6.02 13.91
C ALA A 11 -16.06 7.43 13.96
N ALA A 12 -16.35 8.20 15.00
CA ALA A 12 -15.77 9.54 15.18
C ALA A 12 -14.24 9.51 15.30
N GLU A 13 -13.70 8.54 16.03
CA GLU A 13 -12.24 8.37 16.15
C GLU A 13 -11.62 7.97 14.80
N PHE A 14 -12.28 7.11 14.04
CA PHE A 14 -11.87 6.71 12.70
C PHE A 14 -11.83 7.92 11.74
N GLU A 15 -12.91 8.71 11.71
CA GLU A 15 -12.99 9.92 10.90
C GLU A 15 -11.93 10.95 11.27
N ARG A 16 -11.70 11.15 12.57
CA ARG A 16 -10.66 12.06 13.08
C ARG A 16 -9.27 11.66 12.59
N ARG A 17 -8.92 10.37 12.65
CA ARG A 17 -7.60 9.87 12.24
C ARG A 17 -7.42 9.94 10.73
N LEU A 18 -8.45 9.65 9.94
CA LEU A 18 -8.41 9.85 8.49
C LEU A 18 -8.23 11.32 8.12
N ALA A 19 -8.94 12.24 8.81
CA ALA A 19 -8.78 13.67 8.58
C ALA A 19 -7.36 14.18 8.86
N VAL A 20 -6.64 13.59 9.82
CA VAL A 20 -5.23 13.88 10.05
C VAL A 20 -4.37 13.47 8.85
N VAL A 21 -4.57 12.26 8.33
CA VAL A 21 -3.83 11.78 7.14
C VAL A 21 -4.11 12.71 5.96
N GLU A 22 -5.38 12.98 5.66
CA GLU A 22 -5.79 13.86 4.56
C GLU A 22 -5.18 15.26 4.70
N LYS A 23 -5.29 15.88 5.87
CA LYS A 23 -4.72 17.21 6.14
C LYS A 23 -3.21 17.26 5.87
N LYS A 24 -2.49 16.18 6.22
CA LYS A 24 -1.03 16.12 6.06
C LYS A 24 -0.59 15.79 4.64
N THR A 25 -1.45 15.17 3.82
CA THR A 25 -1.07 14.71 2.46
C THR A 25 -1.73 15.48 1.33
N LYS A 26 -2.80 16.26 1.56
CA LYS A 26 -3.64 16.90 0.51
C LYS A 26 -2.87 17.79 -0.44
N ASP A 27 -1.85 18.51 0.04
CA ASP A 27 -1.07 19.47 -0.72
C ASP A 27 0.27 18.87 -1.23
N LEU A 28 0.49 17.57 -1.03
CA LEU A 28 1.70 16.88 -1.46
C LEU A 28 1.52 16.19 -2.81
N PRO A 29 2.60 15.98 -3.57
CA PRO A 29 2.57 15.12 -4.75
C PRO A 29 2.05 13.72 -4.40
N ARG A 30 1.19 13.17 -5.24
CA ARG A 30 0.64 11.83 -5.05
C ARG A 30 1.50 10.81 -5.80
N PRO A 31 2.34 10.02 -5.13
CA PRO A 31 3.17 9.02 -5.78
C PRO A 31 2.27 7.94 -6.43
N ARG A 32 2.72 7.44 -7.59
CA ARG A 32 2.07 6.32 -8.27
C ARG A 32 2.45 5.01 -7.59
N VAL A 33 1.47 4.37 -6.96
CA VAL A 33 1.64 3.19 -6.12
C VAL A 33 1.15 1.95 -6.84
N LEU A 34 1.99 0.94 -6.99
CA LEU A 34 1.60 -0.39 -7.40
C LEU A 34 1.39 -1.26 -6.16
N GLY A 35 0.14 -1.55 -5.83
CA GLY A 35 -0.20 -2.55 -4.80
C GLY A 35 -0.09 -3.96 -5.38
N VAL A 36 0.69 -4.81 -4.75
CA VAL A 36 0.89 -6.22 -5.14
C VAL A 36 0.22 -7.11 -4.10
N LEU A 37 -0.69 -7.96 -4.56
CA LEU A 37 -1.50 -8.83 -3.71
C LEU A 37 -0.91 -10.23 -3.56
N ASP A 38 -0.35 -10.74 -4.65
CA ASP A 38 0.25 -12.06 -4.70
C ASP A 38 1.28 -12.16 -5.84
N ARG A 39 2.32 -12.93 -5.60
CA ARG A 39 3.37 -13.28 -6.55
C ARG A 39 4.16 -14.48 -6.05
N THR A 40 5.01 -15.06 -6.88
CA THR A 40 5.99 -16.04 -6.41
C THR A 40 7.13 -15.34 -5.65
N PHE A 41 7.45 -15.83 -4.45
CA PHE A 41 8.45 -15.23 -3.56
C PHE A 41 9.77 -16.03 -3.57
N GLY A 42 10.89 -15.29 -3.44
CA GLY A 42 12.20 -15.87 -3.10
C GLY A 42 12.91 -16.63 -4.21
N ASN A 43 12.41 -16.59 -5.45
CA ASN A 43 13.03 -17.25 -6.61
C ASN A 43 13.69 -16.28 -7.60
N GLY A 44 13.63 -14.97 -7.33
CA GLY A 44 14.16 -13.92 -8.18
C GLY A 44 13.42 -13.74 -9.51
N LYS A 45 12.21 -14.29 -9.66
CA LYS A 45 11.40 -14.16 -10.87
C LYS A 45 10.06 -13.51 -10.54
N LEU A 46 9.66 -12.56 -11.35
CA LEU A 46 8.39 -11.85 -11.29
C LEU A 46 7.60 -12.17 -12.56
N ALA A 47 6.96 -13.33 -12.56
CA ALA A 47 6.00 -13.69 -13.59
C ALA A 47 4.59 -13.60 -12.99
N ASP A 48 3.64 -13.06 -13.75
CA ASP A 48 2.22 -13.04 -13.39
C ASP A 48 1.94 -12.47 -11.99
N VAL A 49 2.26 -11.21 -11.80
CA VAL A 49 2.06 -10.52 -10.53
C VAL A 49 0.60 -10.07 -10.40
N TYR A 50 -0.08 -10.50 -9.34
CA TYR A 50 -1.42 -10.06 -9.00
C TYR A 50 -1.37 -8.68 -8.34
N VAL A 51 -2.05 -7.70 -8.93
CA VAL A 51 -1.98 -6.31 -8.46
C VAL A 51 -3.35 -5.74 -8.09
N VAL A 52 -3.31 -4.66 -7.34
CA VAL A 52 -4.48 -3.85 -6.99
C VAL A 52 -4.93 -3.08 -8.23
N GLY A 53 -6.11 -3.40 -8.73
CA GLY A 53 -6.74 -2.67 -9.80
C GLY A 53 -7.70 -1.60 -9.31
N ASP A 54 -8.36 -0.94 -10.28
CA ASP A 54 -9.35 0.11 -10.06
C ASP A 54 -10.60 -0.43 -9.34
N ASP A 55 -11.32 0.42 -8.60
CA ASP A 55 -12.54 0.08 -7.86
C ASP A 55 -12.39 -1.02 -6.78
N SER A 56 -11.17 -1.34 -6.35
CA SER A 56 -10.96 -2.20 -5.21
C SER A 56 -10.91 -1.39 -3.90
N TYR A 57 -11.23 -2.03 -2.77
CA TYR A 57 -11.09 -1.34 -1.49
C TYR A 57 -9.63 -0.97 -1.16
N LEU A 58 -8.67 -1.72 -1.70
CA LEU A 58 -7.24 -1.43 -1.58
C LEU A 58 -6.83 -0.20 -2.40
N ASP A 59 -7.46 0.01 -3.56
CA ASP A 59 -7.31 1.26 -4.32
C ASP A 59 -7.75 2.46 -3.49
N THR A 60 -8.91 2.35 -2.82
CA THR A 60 -9.37 3.38 -1.87
C THR A 60 -8.35 3.63 -0.74
N MET A 61 -7.72 2.58 -0.20
CA MET A 61 -6.66 2.76 0.83
C MET A 61 -5.44 3.52 0.30
N ILE A 62 -5.00 3.22 -0.92
CA ILE A 62 -3.91 3.95 -1.58
C ILE A 62 -4.26 5.43 -1.71
N GLN A 63 -5.48 5.73 -2.14
CA GLN A 63 -5.96 7.11 -2.30
C GLN A 63 -6.04 7.86 -0.97
N LEU A 64 -6.60 7.22 0.08
CA LEU A 64 -6.69 7.78 1.43
C LEU A 64 -5.31 8.02 2.06
N ALA A 65 -4.32 7.22 1.71
CA ALA A 65 -2.94 7.40 2.15
C ALA A 65 -2.18 8.50 1.39
N GLY A 66 -2.82 9.21 0.46
CA GLY A 66 -2.21 10.26 -0.36
C GLY A 66 -1.46 9.74 -1.58
N GLY A 67 -1.64 8.48 -1.97
CA GLY A 67 -1.11 7.90 -3.20
C GLY A 67 -2.09 7.95 -4.37
N GLN A 68 -1.64 7.49 -5.53
CA GLN A 68 -2.43 7.22 -6.72
C GLN A 68 -2.13 5.81 -7.20
N ASN A 69 -3.15 5.01 -7.49
CA ASN A 69 -2.93 3.67 -8.04
C ASN A 69 -2.21 3.76 -9.40
N ALA A 70 -1.13 3.00 -9.56
CA ALA A 70 -0.38 2.94 -10.82
C ALA A 70 -1.16 2.20 -11.92
N TYR A 71 -2.00 1.23 -11.53
CA TYR A 71 -2.86 0.49 -12.45
C TYR A 71 -4.22 1.17 -12.56
N GLN A 72 -4.54 1.73 -13.73
CA GLN A 72 -5.73 2.57 -13.94
C GLN A 72 -6.70 2.02 -15.01
N GLN A 73 -6.59 0.73 -15.38
CA GLN A 73 -7.56 0.15 -16.30
C GLN A 73 -8.86 -0.15 -15.57
N ARG A 74 -9.94 0.50 -16.00
CA ARG A 74 -11.26 0.40 -15.39
C ARG A 74 -11.86 -1.00 -15.47
N GLY A 75 -12.58 -1.40 -14.43
CA GLY A 75 -13.39 -2.61 -14.40
C GLY A 75 -12.65 -3.89 -14.04
N ILE A 76 -11.35 -3.82 -13.74
CA ILE A 76 -10.57 -4.99 -13.31
C ILE A 76 -10.01 -4.72 -11.91
N ARG A 77 -10.61 -5.35 -10.89
CA ARG A 77 -10.24 -5.13 -9.50
C ARG A 77 -8.90 -5.76 -9.11
N TYR A 78 -8.58 -6.91 -9.70
CA TYR A 78 -7.40 -7.70 -9.35
C TYR A 78 -6.78 -8.29 -10.60
N PRO A 79 -6.10 -7.48 -11.43
CA PRO A 79 -5.47 -7.96 -12.65
C PRO A 79 -4.17 -8.70 -12.38
N THR A 80 -3.83 -9.58 -13.32
CA THR A 80 -2.48 -10.15 -13.42
C THR A 80 -1.67 -9.31 -14.40
N VAL A 81 -0.46 -8.93 -14.01
CA VAL A 81 0.44 -8.09 -14.79
C VAL A 81 1.73 -8.83 -15.07
N SER A 82 2.13 -8.89 -16.34
CA SER A 82 3.41 -9.47 -16.77
C SER A 82 4.59 -8.56 -16.41
N THR A 83 5.79 -9.08 -16.55
CA THR A 83 7.04 -8.29 -16.36
C THR A 83 7.06 -7.04 -17.25
N GLU A 84 6.67 -7.15 -18.53
CA GLU A 84 6.60 -6.02 -19.46
C GLU A 84 5.53 -5.01 -19.03
N GLY A 85 4.41 -5.50 -18.51
CA GLY A 85 3.37 -4.65 -17.94
C GLY A 85 3.88 -3.86 -16.74
N LEU A 86 4.65 -4.48 -15.85
CA LEU A 86 5.27 -3.80 -14.70
C LEU A 86 6.26 -2.70 -15.14
N LEU A 87 7.07 -2.96 -16.17
CA LEU A 87 7.96 -1.97 -16.77
C LEU A 87 7.18 -0.79 -17.37
N SER A 88 6.08 -1.07 -18.06
CA SER A 88 5.22 -0.05 -18.68
C SER A 88 4.50 0.81 -17.61
N LEU A 89 4.03 0.19 -16.53
CA LEU A 89 3.41 0.90 -15.41
C LEU A 89 4.38 1.86 -14.72
N ASN A 90 5.63 1.47 -14.59
CA ASN A 90 6.72 2.25 -14.00
C ASN A 90 6.28 3.03 -12.72
N PRO A 91 5.86 2.34 -11.66
CA PRO A 91 5.38 2.98 -10.42
C PRO A 91 6.52 3.70 -9.67
N ASP A 92 6.15 4.71 -8.87
CA ASP A 92 7.07 5.41 -7.97
C ASP A 92 7.32 4.62 -6.69
N VAL A 93 6.32 3.83 -6.27
CA VAL A 93 6.35 2.99 -5.07
C VAL A 93 5.70 1.65 -5.37
N ILE A 94 6.30 0.57 -4.91
CA ILE A 94 5.69 -0.76 -4.90
C ILE A 94 5.35 -1.12 -3.45
N VAL A 95 4.08 -1.48 -3.21
CA VAL A 95 3.57 -1.99 -1.94
C VAL A 95 3.29 -3.47 -2.10
N ASP A 96 4.20 -4.30 -1.61
CA ASP A 96 4.16 -5.75 -1.73
C ASP A 96 3.48 -6.34 -0.49
N LEU A 97 2.25 -6.84 -0.64
CA LEU A 97 1.47 -7.43 0.44
C LEU A 97 1.85 -8.91 0.59
N VAL A 98 2.67 -9.18 1.57
CA VAL A 98 3.25 -10.51 1.78
C VAL A 98 2.47 -11.27 2.85
N PRO A 99 2.07 -12.54 2.61
CA PRO A 99 1.51 -13.37 3.66
C PRO A 99 2.46 -13.48 4.86
N LYS A 100 1.90 -13.53 6.07
CA LYS A 100 2.69 -13.62 7.31
C LYS A 100 3.71 -14.76 7.27
N THR A 101 3.31 -15.91 6.72
CA THR A 101 4.20 -17.07 6.51
C THR A 101 5.38 -16.74 5.60
N GLY A 102 5.21 -15.90 4.60
CA GLY A 102 6.29 -15.42 3.74
C GLY A 102 7.26 -14.51 4.49
N LEU A 103 6.75 -13.59 5.34
CA LEU A 103 7.58 -12.72 6.18
C LEU A 103 8.35 -13.47 7.26
N GLU A 104 7.82 -14.59 7.76
CA GLU A 104 8.49 -15.44 8.73
C GLU A 104 9.59 -16.33 8.10
N GLN A 105 9.41 -16.74 6.85
CA GLN A 105 10.33 -17.63 6.13
C GLN A 105 11.43 -16.89 5.35
N LEU A 106 11.12 -15.68 4.87
CA LEU A 106 12.01 -14.88 4.05
C LEU A 106 12.30 -13.54 4.75
N SER A 107 13.55 -13.13 4.77
CA SER A 107 13.88 -11.79 5.23
C SER A 107 13.30 -10.75 4.27
N ARG A 108 12.99 -9.54 4.79
CA ARG A 108 12.53 -8.41 3.95
C ARG A 108 13.47 -8.13 2.79
N ASP A 109 14.77 -8.24 3.02
CA ASP A 109 15.78 -8.03 1.98
C ASP A 109 15.65 -9.02 0.83
N LYS A 110 15.34 -10.30 1.11
CA LYS A 110 15.08 -11.29 0.07
C LYS A 110 13.81 -11.00 -0.72
N LEU A 111 12.75 -10.56 -0.05
CA LEU A 111 11.49 -10.18 -0.70
C LEU A 111 11.69 -8.98 -1.63
N VAL A 112 12.43 -7.97 -1.17
CA VAL A 112 12.78 -6.80 -1.99
C VAL A 112 13.73 -7.18 -3.12
N ALA A 113 14.65 -8.13 -2.89
CA ALA A 113 15.63 -8.57 -3.89
C ALA A 113 14.98 -9.21 -5.12
N ASP A 114 13.81 -9.84 -4.99
CA ASP A 114 13.05 -10.36 -6.13
C ASP A 114 12.73 -9.27 -7.18
N TRP A 115 12.59 -8.02 -6.75
CA TRP A 115 12.30 -6.87 -7.60
C TRP A 115 13.52 -6.31 -8.33
N ASN A 116 14.74 -6.68 -7.94
CA ASN A 116 15.98 -6.12 -8.49
C ASN A 116 16.14 -6.38 -10.00
N GLN A 117 15.50 -7.42 -10.55
CA GLN A 117 15.46 -7.65 -12.00
C GLN A 117 14.76 -6.51 -12.77
N LEU A 118 13.90 -5.74 -12.09
CA LEU A 118 13.18 -4.58 -12.64
C LEU A 118 13.89 -3.25 -12.28
N HIS A 119 15.21 -3.22 -12.31
CA HIS A 119 16.01 -2.03 -11.96
C HIS A 119 15.68 -0.77 -12.79
N GLN A 120 14.99 -0.92 -13.92
CA GLN A 120 14.48 0.18 -14.74
C GLN A 120 13.25 0.86 -14.13
N VAL A 121 12.48 0.17 -13.28
CA VAL A 121 11.30 0.70 -12.61
C VAL A 121 11.71 1.72 -11.56
N ALA A 122 11.06 2.88 -11.54
CA ALA A 122 11.38 3.99 -10.64
C ALA A 122 11.38 3.55 -9.16
N ALA A 123 10.39 2.78 -8.73
CA ALA A 123 10.30 2.27 -7.37
C ALA A 123 11.53 1.42 -6.97
N VAL A 124 12.01 0.56 -7.86
CA VAL A 124 13.17 -0.30 -7.60
C VAL A 124 14.46 0.53 -7.56
N ARG A 125 14.67 1.38 -8.56
CA ARG A 125 15.82 2.27 -8.66
C ARG A 125 15.94 3.18 -7.44
N ASN A 126 14.82 3.68 -6.93
CA ASN A 126 14.76 4.58 -5.78
C ASN A 126 14.62 3.86 -4.43
N ARG A 127 14.72 2.52 -4.40
CA ARG A 127 14.57 1.69 -3.20
C ARG A 127 13.25 1.89 -2.47
N ARG A 128 12.17 2.10 -3.24
CA ARG A 128 10.80 2.30 -2.74
C ARG A 128 9.93 1.06 -2.96
N VAL A 129 10.48 -0.11 -2.69
CA VAL A 129 9.76 -1.38 -2.59
C VAL A 129 9.50 -1.67 -1.11
N LEU A 130 8.23 -1.66 -0.72
CA LEU A 130 7.77 -1.74 0.66
C LEU A 130 7.03 -3.05 0.87
N ALA A 131 7.53 -3.93 1.73
CA ALA A 131 6.84 -5.16 2.11
C ALA A 131 5.96 -4.92 3.35
N PHE A 132 4.66 -5.20 3.20
CA PHE A 132 3.67 -5.13 4.29
C PHE A 132 3.07 -6.49 4.57
N ASP A 133 2.75 -6.76 5.83
CA ASP A 133 1.96 -7.94 6.20
C ASP A 133 0.55 -7.85 5.60
N GLN A 134 0.20 -8.84 4.78
CA GLN A 134 -1.09 -8.92 4.10
C GLN A 134 -2.28 -8.93 5.08
N THR A 135 -2.10 -9.40 6.32
CA THR A 135 -3.18 -9.48 7.31
C THR A 135 -3.79 -8.14 7.67
N TYR A 136 -3.05 -7.04 7.52
CA TYR A 136 -3.56 -5.68 7.74
C TYR A 136 -4.41 -5.18 6.57
N ALA A 137 -4.05 -5.57 5.36
CA ALA A 137 -4.67 -5.04 4.15
C ALA A 137 -5.88 -5.86 3.69
N CYS A 138 -5.94 -7.17 3.98
CA CYS A 138 -6.94 -8.07 3.43
C CYS A 138 -8.17 -8.29 4.31
N VAL A 139 -8.19 -7.78 5.54
CA VAL A 139 -9.33 -7.95 6.46
C VAL A 139 -10.04 -6.61 6.66
N PRO A 140 -11.27 -6.44 6.10
CA PRO A 140 -12.08 -5.25 6.39
C PRO A 140 -12.37 -5.16 7.89
N GLY A 141 -11.92 -4.09 8.56
CA GLY A 141 -12.11 -3.93 9.98
C GLY A 141 -11.30 -2.76 10.57
N PRO A 142 -11.21 -2.63 11.91
CA PRO A 142 -10.50 -1.52 12.56
C PRO A 142 -9.02 -1.40 12.15
N ARG A 143 -8.42 -2.49 11.65
CA ARG A 143 -7.03 -2.52 11.16
C ARG A 143 -6.81 -1.80 9.83
N PHE A 144 -7.88 -1.59 9.06
CA PHE A 144 -7.87 -0.80 7.82
C PHE A 144 -7.17 0.55 8.02
N LEU A 145 -7.56 1.27 9.07
CA LEU A 145 -7.00 2.60 9.35
C LEU A 145 -5.51 2.52 9.70
N GLN A 146 -5.10 1.50 10.44
CA GLN A 146 -3.68 1.28 10.76
C GLN A 146 -2.85 1.08 9.48
N PHE A 147 -3.40 0.36 8.50
CA PHE A 147 -2.74 0.19 7.21
C PHE A 147 -2.66 1.50 6.43
N VAL A 148 -3.75 2.28 6.36
CA VAL A 148 -3.77 3.59 5.69
C VAL A 148 -2.73 4.53 6.30
N GLU A 149 -2.65 4.61 7.62
CA GLU A 149 -1.66 5.44 8.32
C GLU A 149 -0.22 4.96 8.08
N ALA A 150 0.02 3.64 8.15
CA ALA A 150 1.35 3.08 7.88
C ALA A 150 1.77 3.33 6.42
N LEU A 151 0.82 3.19 5.49
CA LEU A 151 1.04 3.47 4.07
C LEU A 151 1.32 4.96 3.85
N ALA A 152 0.53 5.87 4.44
CA ALA A 152 0.75 7.30 4.31
C ALA A 152 2.14 7.73 4.80
N ARG A 153 2.58 7.20 5.95
CA ARG A 153 3.94 7.42 6.47
C ARG A 153 5.03 6.93 5.51
N ALA A 154 4.80 5.78 4.88
CA ALA A 154 5.74 5.20 3.93
C ALA A 154 5.73 5.92 2.57
N LEU A 155 4.59 6.45 2.13
CA LEU A 155 4.47 7.24 0.91
C LEU A 155 5.09 8.63 1.04
N HIS A 156 4.96 9.25 2.22
CA HIS A 156 5.36 10.62 2.52
C HIS A 156 6.33 10.67 3.71
N PRO A 157 7.55 10.14 3.57
CA PRO A 157 8.54 10.11 4.65
C PRO A 157 9.05 11.50 5.03
N GLU A 158 8.84 12.52 4.21
CA GLU A 158 9.17 13.92 4.45
C GLU A 158 8.24 14.60 5.45
N VAL A 159 7.07 14.00 5.74
CA VAL A 159 6.06 14.56 6.65
C VAL A 159 6.42 14.23 8.09
N ASP A 160 6.36 15.23 8.98
CA ASP A 160 6.38 14.97 10.42
C ASP A 160 5.03 14.40 10.87
N TRP A 161 5.04 13.09 11.16
CA TRP A 161 3.88 12.33 11.59
C TRP A 161 3.69 12.30 13.12
N ASP A 162 4.56 12.99 13.86
CA ASP A 162 4.49 13.04 15.32
C ASP A 162 3.55 14.16 15.76
N ASP A 163 2.29 13.82 16.10
CA ASP A 163 1.29 14.77 16.58
C ASP A 163 1.55 15.22 18.02
N SER A 164 2.54 14.64 18.73
CA SER A 164 2.90 15.07 20.10
C SER A 164 3.59 16.44 20.13
N LYS A 165 3.95 16.99 18.96
CA LYS A 165 4.62 18.29 18.80
C LYS A 165 3.72 19.40 18.25
N ALA A 166 2.42 19.14 18.07
CA ALA A 166 1.49 20.19 17.68
C ALA A 166 1.27 21.14 18.89
N PRO A 167 1.36 22.47 18.70
CA PRO A 167 1.17 23.46 19.76
C PRO A 167 -0.24 23.48 20.32
#